data_c7957436ec13096cc5d920038af9f7cb
#
_entry.id   c7957436ec13096cc5d920038af9f7cb
#
_cell.length_a   1.000
_cell.length_b   1.000
_cell.length_c   1.000
_cell.angle_alpha   90.00
_cell.angle_beta   90.00
_cell.angle_gamma   90.00
#
_symmetry.space_group_name_H-M   'P 1'
#
loop_
_entity.id
_entity.type
_entity.pdbx_description
1 polymer ?
#
loop_
_entity_poly.entity_id
_entity_poly.type
_entity_poly.pdbx_seq_one_letter_code
_entity_poly.pdbx_strand_id
1 'polypeptide(L)'
;FIFARSGLSVKHGIGLLNSVGVIDSDYRGELKVGVINQKRESYTIMPGERIAQLVIMPVSCMPVCEVSELSDTDRGEGGFGSTGKK
;
A
#
# COMPACT_ATOMS: atom_id res chain seq x y z
N PHE A 1 -3.01 -7.60 -4.77
CA PHE A 1 -2.66 -6.23 -4.33
C PHE A 1 -2.62 -5.29 -5.51
N ILE A 2 -3.05 -4.06 -5.29
CA ILE A 2 -2.95 -2.99 -6.28
C ILE A 2 -1.99 -1.94 -5.76
N PHE A 3 -0.99 -1.60 -6.56
CA PHE A 3 0.04 -0.63 -6.23
C PHE A 3 0.03 0.54 -7.22
N ALA A 4 0.56 1.67 -6.78
CA ALA A 4 0.84 2.79 -7.65
C ALA A 4 1.96 2.44 -8.65
N ARG A 5 2.03 3.20 -9.73
CA ARG A 5 3.15 3.13 -10.68
C ARG A 5 4.16 4.22 -10.35
N SER A 6 5.42 3.85 -10.27
CA SER A 6 6.49 4.75 -9.82
C SER A 6 6.61 6.01 -10.69
N GLY A 7 6.57 5.86 -12.00
CA GLY A 7 6.68 7.00 -12.91
C GLY A 7 5.54 8.01 -12.74
N LEU A 8 4.31 7.52 -12.68
CA LEU A 8 3.13 8.35 -12.51
C LEU A 8 3.11 9.01 -11.12
N SER A 9 3.49 8.27 -10.10
CA SER A 9 3.52 8.76 -8.72
C SER A 9 4.62 9.81 -8.52
N VAL A 10 5.85 9.50 -8.89
CA VAL A 10 7.00 10.37 -8.63
C VAL A 10 6.98 11.63 -9.50
N LYS A 11 6.65 11.50 -10.79
CA LYS A 11 6.64 12.63 -11.71
C LYS A 11 5.38 13.50 -11.58
N HIS A 12 4.23 12.87 -11.40
CA HIS A 12 2.94 13.56 -11.47
C HIS A 12 2.15 13.56 -10.17
N GLY A 13 2.65 12.89 -9.13
CA GLY A 13 2.00 12.86 -7.83
C GLY A 13 0.74 12.01 -7.78
N ILE A 14 0.49 11.17 -8.78
CA ILE A 14 -0.70 10.31 -8.83
C ILE A 14 -0.40 9.01 -8.10
N GLY A 15 -1.08 8.80 -7.01
CA GLY A 15 -0.96 7.59 -6.20
C GLY A 15 -2.32 6.99 -5.89
N LEU A 16 -2.33 5.97 -5.02
CA LEU A 16 -3.56 5.37 -4.56
C LEU A 16 -4.00 6.04 -3.26
N LEU A 17 -5.29 6.35 -3.18
CA LEU A 17 -5.88 7.00 -2.01
C LEU A 17 -5.72 6.16 -0.74
N ASN A 18 -5.77 4.84 -0.87
CA ASN A 18 -5.59 3.88 0.21
C ASN A 18 -4.16 3.32 0.31
N SER A 19 -3.18 3.93 -0.37
CA SER A 19 -1.77 3.54 -0.47
C SER A 19 -1.56 2.20 -1.16
N VAL A 20 -2.14 1.13 -0.68
CA VAL A 20 -2.15 -0.21 -1.28
C VAL A 20 -3.57 -0.74 -1.29
N GLY A 21 -4.05 -1.16 -2.44
CA GLY A 21 -5.33 -1.85 -2.55
C GLY A 21 -5.16 -3.33 -2.19
N VAL A 22 -5.91 -3.80 -1.23
CA VAL A 22 -5.94 -5.23 -0.86
C VAL A 22 -7.23 -5.83 -1.40
N ILE A 23 -7.09 -6.81 -2.26
CA ILE A 23 -8.22 -7.56 -2.83
C ILE A 23 -8.30 -8.90 -2.10
N ASP A 24 -9.35 -9.07 -1.34
CA ASP A 24 -9.57 -10.31 -0.60
C ASP A 24 -9.82 -11.48 -1.55
N SER A 25 -9.44 -12.69 -1.12
CA SER A 25 -9.57 -13.90 -1.96
C SER A 25 -11.01 -14.23 -2.32
N ASP A 26 -11.95 -13.79 -1.50
CA ASP A 26 -13.40 -14.02 -1.70
C ASP A 26 -14.11 -12.82 -2.38
N TYR A 27 -13.39 -11.77 -2.74
CA TYR A 27 -13.98 -10.64 -3.43
C TYR A 27 -14.36 -11.01 -4.86
N ARG A 28 -15.59 -10.69 -5.26
CA ARG A 28 -16.13 -10.96 -6.59
C ARG A 28 -16.62 -9.71 -7.32
N GLY A 29 -16.37 -8.53 -6.74
CA GLY A 29 -16.77 -7.27 -7.35
C GLY A 29 -15.80 -6.77 -8.40
N GLU A 30 -16.11 -5.63 -8.99
CA GLU A 30 -15.23 -4.93 -9.92
C GLU A 30 -13.98 -4.42 -9.20
N LEU A 31 -12.81 -4.60 -9.81
CA LEU A 31 -11.58 -4.00 -9.33
C LEU A 31 -11.59 -2.51 -9.66
N LYS A 32 -11.56 -1.68 -8.63
CA LYS A 32 -11.56 -0.23 -8.73
C LYS A 32 -10.28 0.35 -8.15
N VAL A 33 -9.78 1.40 -8.75
CA VAL A 33 -8.58 2.09 -8.29
C VAL A 33 -8.97 3.51 -7.88
N GLY A 34 -8.92 3.78 -6.58
CA GLY A 34 -9.07 5.13 -6.05
C GLY A 34 -7.75 5.87 -6.15
N VAL A 35 -7.70 6.93 -6.95
CA VAL A 35 -6.47 7.71 -7.15
C VAL A 35 -6.54 9.06 -6.46
N ILE A 36 -5.37 9.57 -6.09
CA ILE A 36 -5.19 10.90 -5.52
C ILE A 36 -4.08 11.62 -6.28
N ASN A 37 -4.26 12.91 -6.49
CA ASN A 37 -3.22 13.79 -6.99
C ASN A 37 -2.62 14.56 -5.81
N GLN A 38 -1.37 14.27 -5.46
CA GLN A 38 -0.65 14.90 -4.35
C GLN A 38 0.10 16.17 -4.76
N LYS A 39 0.06 16.52 -6.04
CA LYS A 39 0.64 17.76 -6.55
C LYS A 39 -0.43 18.80 -6.82
N ARG A 40 0.01 20.04 -7.02
CA ARG A 40 -0.88 21.17 -7.33
C ARG A 40 -1.22 21.26 -8.80
N GLU A 41 -0.37 20.73 -9.68
CA GLU A 41 -0.65 20.68 -11.11
C GLU A 41 -1.70 19.61 -11.41
N SER A 42 -2.63 19.95 -12.29
CA SER A 42 -3.59 18.97 -12.78
C SER A 42 -2.90 17.92 -13.65
N TYR A 43 -3.44 16.73 -13.64
CA TYR A 43 -2.99 15.64 -14.50
C TYR A 43 -4.17 15.00 -15.20
N THR A 44 -4.11 14.89 -16.50
CA THR A 44 -5.17 14.25 -17.30
C THR A 44 -4.78 12.81 -17.60
N ILE A 45 -5.58 11.87 -17.11
CA ILE A 45 -5.42 10.45 -17.43
C ILE A 45 -6.04 10.21 -18.81
N MET A 46 -5.23 9.76 -19.75
CA MET A 46 -5.66 9.49 -21.10
C MET A 46 -6.15 8.05 -21.27
N PRO A 47 -7.07 7.80 -22.23
CA PRO A 47 -7.49 6.44 -22.52
C PRO A 47 -6.33 5.51 -22.84
N GLY A 48 -6.32 4.32 -22.24
CA GLY A 48 -5.25 3.33 -22.43
C GLY A 48 -4.01 3.56 -21.54
N GLU A 49 -3.97 4.63 -20.77
CA GLU A 49 -2.87 4.88 -19.84
C GLU A 49 -2.90 3.92 -18.65
N ARG A 50 -1.74 3.39 -18.30
CA ARG A 50 -1.60 2.48 -17.14
C ARG A 50 -1.45 3.30 -15.87
N ILE A 51 -2.44 3.28 -15.00
CA ILE A 51 -2.50 4.12 -13.80
C ILE A 51 -2.11 3.40 -12.51
N ALA A 52 -2.12 2.09 -12.51
CA ALA A 52 -1.80 1.25 -11.36
C ALA A 52 -1.27 -0.10 -11.85
N GLN A 53 -0.87 -0.94 -10.92
CA GLN A 53 -0.42 -2.29 -11.24
C GLN A 53 -1.00 -3.29 -10.26
N LEU A 54 -1.45 -4.42 -10.80
CA LEU A 54 -1.94 -5.55 -10.01
C LEU A 54 -0.81 -6.55 -9.82
N VAL A 55 -0.57 -6.94 -8.59
CA VAL A 55 0.41 -7.98 -8.24
C VAL A 55 -0.30 -9.09 -7.49
N ILE A 56 -0.16 -10.31 -7.96
CA ILE A 56 -0.69 -11.50 -7.28
C ILE A 56 0.47 -12.16 -6.55
N MET A 57 0.33 -12.28 -5.24
CA MET A 57 1.38 -12.89 -4.41
C MET A 57 0.77 -13.69 -3.26
N PRO A 58 1.47 -14.70 -2.77
CA PRO A 58 1.03 -15.45 -1.60
C PRO A 58 0.95 -14.57 -0.36
N VAL A 59 -0.07 -14.82 0.46
CA VAL A 59 -0.29 -14.10 1.72
C VAL A 59 -0.53 -15.13 2.81
N SER A 60 0.12 -14.93 3.96
CA SER A 60 -0.14 -15.74 5.14
C SER A 60 -1.37 -15.21 5.88
N CYS A 61 -2.36 -16.07 6.10
CA CYS A 61 -3.57 -15.75 6.85
C CYS A 61 -3.54 -16.49 8.18
N MET A 62 -2.63 -16.10 9.07
CA MET A 62 -2.49 -16.70 10.39
C MET A 62 -3.58 -16.19 11.34
N PRO A 63 -4.10 -17.03 12.21
CA PRO A 63 -5.05 -16.58 13.22
C PRO A 63 -4.38 -15.62 14.20
N VAL A 64 -5.15 -14.64 14.67
CA VAL A 64 -4.72 -13.71 15.71
C VAL A 64 -4.94 -14.37 17.07
N CYS A 65 -3.94 -14.30 17.95
CA CYS A 65 -4.02 -14.76 19.33
C CYS A 65 -3.91 -13.56 20.26
N GLU A 66 -4.96 -13.34 21.04
CA GLU A 66 -4.96 -12.30 22.07
C GLU A 66 -4.18 -12.79 23.30
N VAL A 67 -3.24 -11.97 23.77
CA VAL A 67 -2.41 -12.29 24.93
C VAL A 67 -2.37 -11.10 25.90
N SER A 68 -2.13 -11.36 27.19
CA SER A 68 -1.95 -10.30 28.18
C SER A 68 -0.57 -9.66 28.13
N GLU A 69 0.44 -10.38 27.68
CA GLU A 69 1.81 -9.92 27.53
C GLU A 69 2.40 -10.45 26.24
N LEU A 70 3.31 -9.67 25.65
CA LEU A 70 4.12 -10.08 24.51
C LEU A 70 5.44 -10.65 24.99
N SER A 71 6.02 -11.55 24.20
CA SER A 71 7.36 -12.07 24.46
C SER A 71 8.40 -10.98 24.29
N ASP A 72 9.50 -11.09 25.07
CA ASP A 72 10.61 -10.16 24.99
C ASP A 72 11.44 -10.38 23.73
N THR A 73 11.97 -9.28 23.19
CA THR A 73 12.94 -9.30 22.10
C THR A 73 14.03 -8.26 22.39
N ASP A 74 15.17 -8.37 21.72
CA ASP A 74 16.25 -7.39 21.88
C ASP A 74 15.82 -5.97 21.49
N ARG A 75 14.94 -5.85 20.49
CA ARG A 75 14.40 -4.56 20.08
C ARG A 75 13.38 -4.01 21.09
N GLY A 76 12.57 -4.88 21.69
CA GLY A 76 11.48 -4.50 22.59
C GLY A 76 10.51 -3.54 21.95
N GLU A 77 10.25 -2.41 22.60
CA GLU A 77 9.33 -1.36 22.14
C GLU A 77 9.97 -0.34 21.19
N GLY A 78 11.23 -0.51 20.83
CA GLY A 78 11.96 0.42 19.99
C GLY A 78 11.37 0.56 18.58
N GLY A 79 11.01 1.77 18.22
CA GLY A 79 10.46 2.11 16.91
C GLY A 79 10.72 3.59 16.59
N PHE A 80 10.20 4.04 15.47
CA PHE A 80 10.20 5.45 15.07
C PHE A 80 11.57 6.15 15.19
N GLY A 81 12.61 5.51 14.65
CA GLY A 81 13.96 6.06 14.67
C GLY A 81 14.80 5.67 15.88
N SER A 82 14.35 4.71 16.69
CA SER A 82 15.10 4.24 17.87
C SER A 82 16.48 3.65 17.51
N THR A 83 16.68 3.19 16.27
CA THR A 83 17.96 2.67 15.77
C THR A 83 18.86 3.75 15.18
N GLY A 84 18.45 5.02 15.20
CA GLY A 84 19.21 6.16 14.67
C GLY A 84 18.96 6.45 13.21
N LYS A 85 19.67 7.45 12.67
CA LYS A 85 19.56 7.88 11.27
C LYS A 85 20.54 7.18 10.33
N LYS A 86 21.51 6.48 10.84
CA LYS A 86 22.57 5.87 10.03
C LYS A 86 22.77 4.42 10.40
#